data_9237c612a49b28ba6e97450522301884
#
_entry.id   9237c612a49b28ba6e97450522301884
#
_cell.length_a   1.000
_cell.length_b   1.000
_cell.length_c   1.000
_cell.angle_alpha   90.00
_cell.angle_beta   90.00
_cell.angle_gamma   90.00
#
_symmetry.space_group_name_H-M   'P 1'
#
loop_
_entity.id
_entity.type
_entity.pdbx_description
1 polymer ?
#
loop_
_entity_poly.entity_id
_entity_poly.type
_entity_poly.pdbx_seq_one_letter_code
_entity_poly.pdbx_strand_id
1 'polypeptide(L)'
;MISVKNLYKSFGSQHILKGVSLEVEKGERVVIVGPSGGGKSTVLRCMNRLVEPSYGEVWLDDKAVTPIDPYMHGDIIKRSKTYQKQYRKHLSSGIDDTKAEELAVAEIIQKRLLKKHEGKQFKSALNAKNEQSCMDINLARRKMVMVFQHFNLFKNMTVLKNLTYAPVKLKLLTEEEAVKKAEALLERIGLPDKKNDYPISLSGGQQQRVAIARSLMVNPEVILFDEPTSALDPIMVGEVLNLVKELASDGLTMVIVTHEMGFAREVASKMVFISDGRIIESAPPAEFFDSPKTEELKEFLSKVL
;
A
#
# COMPACT_ATOMS: atom_id res chain seq x y z
N MET A 1 2.34 -11.02 -6.11
CA MET A 1 3.32 -9.95 -6.00
C MET A 1 3.14 -9.10 -4.74
N ILE A 2 2.00 -8.46 -4.49
CA ILE A 2 1.72 -7.86 -3.17
C ILE A 2 0.62 -8.65 -2.49
N SER A 3 0.82 -8.99 -1.22
CA SER A 3 -0.18 -9.64 -0.40
C SER A 3 -0.38 -8.83 0.89
N VAL A 4 -1.56 -8.27 1.04
CA VAL A 4 -2.02 -7.59 2.25
C VAL A 4 -2.88 -8.56 3.02
N LYS A 5 -2.48 -8.90 4.24
CA LYS A 5 -3.11 -9.95 5.03
C LYS A 5 -3.67 -9.39 6.33
N ASN A 6 -4.99 -9.40 6.44
CA ASN A 6 -5.72 -9.08 7.67
C ASN A 6 -5.28 -7.77 8.34
N LEU A 7 -5.17 -6.70 7.55
CA LEU A 7 -4.59 -5.44 7.95
C LEU A 7 -5.54 -4.62 8.82
N TYR A 8 -5.10 -4.28 10.03
CA TYR A 8 -5.79 -3.39 10.95
C TYR A 8 -4.97 -2.14 11.22
N LYS A 9 -5.65 -1.00 11.31
CA LYS A 9 -5.01 0.25 11.74
C LYS A 9 -5.94 1.06 12.61
N SER A 10 -5.42 1.46 13.77
CA SER A 10 -6.09 2.38 14.68
C SER A 10 -5.21 3.59 14.95
N PHE A 11 -5.82 4.76 15.11
CA PHE A 11 -5.20 5.99 15.59
C PHE A 11 -5.93 6.38 16.89
N GLY A 12 -5.27 6.15 18.03
CA GLY A 12 -5.94 6.26 19.31
C GLY A 12 -7.14 5.31 19.42
N SER A 13 -8.33 5.84 19.68
CA SER A 13 -9.58 5.08 19.74
C SER A 13 -10.27 4.86 18.39
N GLN A 14 -9.84 5.53 17.32
CA GLN A 14 -10.43 5.38 15.99
C GLN A 14 -9.86 4.18 15.26
N HIS A 15 -10.72 3.22 14.88
CA HIS A 15 -10.38 2.04 14.08
C HIS A 15 -10.61 2.35 12.60
N ILE A 16 -9.53 2.62 11.87
CA ILE A 16 -9.57 3.01 10.46
C ILE A 16 -9.59 1.81 9.53
N LEU A 17 -8.75 0.80 9.79
CA LEU A 17 -8.76 -0.45 9.03
C LEU A 17 -9.17 -1.60 9.95
N LYS A 18 -10.04 -2.47 9.44
CA LYS A 18 -10.74 -3.50 10.22
C LYS A 18 -10.62 -4.89 9.57
N GLY A 19 -9.37 -5.30 9.24
CA GLY A 19 -9.10 -6.61 8.65
C GLY A 19 -9.11 -6.60 7.12
N VAL A 20 -8.46 -5.62 6.51
CA VAL A 20 -8.31 -5.52 5.04
C VAL A 20 -7.35 -6.58 4.55
N SER A 21 -7.78 -7.40 3.58
CA SER A 21 -6.95 -8.36 2.86
C SER A 21 -7.09 -8.13 1.36
N LEU A 22 -5.94 -8.06 0.66
CA LEU A 22 -5.89 -7.74 -0.77
C LEU A 22 -4.68 -8.41 -1.40
N GLU A 23 -4.90 -9.06 -2.53
CA GLU A 23 -3.83 -9.61 -3.37
C GLU A 23 -3.72 -8.77 -4.65
N VAL A 24 -2.48 -8.44 -5.03
CA VAL A 24 -2.15 -7.73 -6.26
C VAL A 24 -1.11 -8.53 -7.03
N GLU A 25 -1.43 -8.97 -8.22
CA GLU A 25 -0.54 -9.71 -9.09
C GLU A 25 0.40 -8.79 -9.88
N LYS A 26 1.46 -9.36 -10.43
CA LYS A 26 2.40 -8.61 -11.27
C LYS A 26 1.69 -8.11 -12.55
N GLY A 27 1.84 -6.83 -12.85
CA GLY A 27 1.17 -6.17 -13.98
C GLY A 27 -0.31 -5.85 -13.73
N GLU A 28 -0.85 -6.22 -12.56
CA GLU A 28 -2.23 -5.91 -12.21
C GLU A 28 -2.38 -4.43 -11.84
N ARG A 29 -3.51 -3.85 -12.23
CA ARG A 29 -3.90 -2.47 -11.94
C ARG A 29 -5.12 -2.49 -11.03
N VAL A 30 -4.87 -2.45 -9.73
CA VAL A 30 -5.94 -2.44 -8.72
C VAL A 30 -6.35 -1.01 -8.44
N VAL A 31 -7.63 -0.70 -8.64
CA VAL A 31 -8.18 0.61 -8.30
C VAL A 31 -9.07 0.49 -7.07
N ILE A 32 -8.76 1.28 -6.05
CA ILE A 32 -9.47 1.32 -4.77
C ILE A 32 -10.36 2.56 -4.74
N VAL A 33 -11.66 2.36 -4.57
CA VAL A 33 -12.65 3.42 -4.46
C VAL A 33 -13.48 3.28 -3.19
N GLY A 34 -14.25 4.32 -2.84
CA GLY A 34 -15.11 4.32 -1.67
C GLY A 34 -15.26 5.71 -1.05
N PRO A 35 -16.09 5.87 -0.02
CA PRO A 35 -16.35 7.15 0.63
C PRO A 35 -15.09 7.76 1.26
N SER A 36 -15.11 9.08 1.44
CA SER A 36 -14.06 9.81 2.18
C SER A 36 -14.00 9.28 3.61
N GLY A 37 -12.77 9.13 4.14
CA GLY A 37 -12.57 8.52 5.46
C GLY A 37 -12.69 7.00 5.51
N GLY A 38 -13.04 6.31 4.42
CA GLY A 38 -13.20 4.84 4.38
C GLY A 38 -11.90 4.03 4.57
N GLY A 39 -10.74 4.67 4.65
CA GLY A 39 -9.46 4.00 4.92
C GLY A 39 -8.58 3.80 3.68
N LYS A 40 -8.99 4.22 2.48
CA LYS A 40 -8.29 4.01 1.19
C LYS A 40 -6.80 4.40 1.23
N SER A 41 -6.50 5.66 1.52
CA SER A 41 -5.12 6.17 1.63
C SER A 41 -4.34 5.50 2.76
N THR A 42 -5.03 5.09 3.83
CA THR A 42 -4.40 4.39 4.96
C THR A 42 -3.92 3.00 4.53
N VAL A 43 -4.68 2.28 3.69
CA VAL A 43 -4.23 0.99 3.12
C VAL A 43 -2.93 1.20 2.33
N LEU A 44 -2.91 2.15 1.38
CA LEU A 44 -1.70 2.44 0.59
C LEU A 44 -0.50 2.78 1.46
N ARG A 45 -0.70 3.65 2.46
CA ARG A 45 0.37 4.07 3.38
C ARG A 45 0.85 2.95 4.29
N CYS A 46 -0.01 1.98 4.62
CA CYS A 46 0.41 0.77 5.30
C CYS A 46 1.18 -0.17 4.38
N MET A 47 0.82 -0.27 3.08
CA MET A 47 1.51 -1.14 2.12
C MET A 47 3.00 -0.81 2.01
N ASN A 48 3.38 0.47 1.93
CA ASN A 48 4.80 0.87 1.90
C ASN A 48 5.34 1.30 3.27
N ARG A 49 4.59 1.00 4.33
CA ARG A 49 4.96 1.26 5.72
C ARG A 49 5.30 2.73 6.02
N LEU A 50 4.64 3.68 5.35
CA LEU A 50 4.60 5.08 5.79
C LEU A 50 3.75 5.23 7.05
N VAL A 51 2.79 4.34 7.21
CA VAL A 51 1.99 4.16 8.43
C VAL A 51 2.16 2.72 8.88
N GLU A 52 2.65 2.51 10.10
CA GLU A 52 2.71 1.16 10.69
C GLU A 52 1.30 0.63 10.91
N PRO A 53 0.96 -0.57 10.41
CA PRO A 53 -0.29 -1.21 10.77
C PRO A 53 -0.33 -1.55 12.27
N SER A 54 -1.51 -1.65 12.85
CA SER A 54 -1.67 -2.11 14.22
C SER A 54 -1.56 -3.62 14.33
N TYR A 55 -2.04 -4.33 13.29
CA TYR A 55 -1.97 -5.78 13.12
C TYR A 55 -2.05 -6.13 11.64
N GLY A 56 -1.71 -7.38 11.32
CA GLY A 56 -1.67 -7.88 9.96
C GLY A 56 -0.35 -7.63 9.28
N GLU A 57 -0.20 -8.15 8.08
CA GLU A 57 1.06 -8.17 7.36
C GLU A 57 0.90 -7.69 5.93
N VAL A 58 1.94 -7.04 5.41
CA VAL A 58 2.10 -6.71 4.00
C VAL A 58 3.34 -7.41 3.48
N TRP A 59 3.19 -8.13 2.39
CA TRP A 59 4.24 -8.87 1.72
C TRP A 59 4.44 -8.33 0.31
N LEU A 60 5.68 -8.28 -0.13
CA LEU A 60 6.09 -8.04 -1.51
C LEU A 60 6.89 -9.25 -1.96
N ASP A 61 6.33 -10.01 -2.89
CA ASP A 61 6.77 -11.35 -3.25
C ASP A 61 6.81 -12.27 -2.01
N ASP A 62 7.95 -12.85 -1.69
CA ASP A 62 8.20 -13.74 -0.55
C ASP A 62 8.72 -13.04 0.71
N LYS A 63 8.80 -11.69 0.70
CA LYS A 63 9.33 -10.89 1.80
C LYS A 63 8.30 -9.96 2.42
N ALA A 64 8.26 -9.95 3.75
CA ALA A 64 7.40 -9.05 4.50
C ALA A 64 7.94 -7.61 4.48
N VAL A 65 7.10 -6.67 4.13
CA VAL A 65 7.36 -5.23 4.20
C VAL A 65 7.12 -4.72 5.63
N THR A 66 6.10 -5.25 6.29
CA THR A 66 5.78 -4.95 7.68
C THR A 66 6.46 -5.94 8.62
N PRO A 67 6.63 -5.62 9.91
CA PRO A 67 6.98 -6.61 10.92
C PRO A 67 5.97 -7.77 10.92
N ILE A 68 6.46 -8.96 11.29
CA ILE A 68 5.64 -10.15 11.44
C ILE A 68 4.62 -9.94 12.56
N ASP A 69 3.34 -10.15 12.27
CA ASP A 69 2.26 -10.12 13.26
C ASP A 69 2.15 -11.48 13.96
N PRO A 70 2.48 -11.58 15.26
CA PRO A 70 2.45 -12.85 15.96
C PRO A 70 1.06 -13.51 15.97
N TYR A 71 -0.02 -12.75 15.82
CA TYR A 71 -1.37 -13.31 15.75
C TYR A 71 -1.66 -14.09 14.46
N MET A 72 -0.79 -13.98 13.45
CA MET A 72 -0.89 -14.76 12.21
C MET A 72 -0.03 -16.04 12.23
N HIS A 73 0.75 -16.27 13.32
CA HIS A 73 1.72 -17.35 13.43
C HIS A 73 1.50 -18.15 14.70
N GLY A 74 0.73 -19.25 14.62
CA GLY A 74 0.39 -20.11 15.75
C GLY A 74 1.63 -20.73 16.43
N ASP A 75 2.69 -21.02 15.66
CA ASP A 75 3.97 -21.51 16.17
C ASP A 75 4.68 -20.50 17.08
N ILE A 76 4.53 -19.20 16.82
CA ILE A 76 5.03 -18.11 17.66
C ILE A 76 4.14 -17.96 18.91
N ILE A 77 2.80 -17.97 18.72
CA ILE A 77 1.83 -17.88 19.82
C ILE A 77 2.10 -18.98 20.86
N LYS A 78 2.32 -20.23 20.44
CA LYS A 78 2.58 -21.38 21.33
C LYS A 78 3.79 -21.18 22.22
N ARG A 79 4.72 -20.27 21.91
CA ARG A 79 5.91 -19.94 22.73
C ARG A 79 5.66 -18.82 23.74
N SER A 80 4.44 -18.25 23.78
CA SER A 80 4.08 -17.16 24.69
C SER A 80 3.69 -17.65 26.09
N LYS A 81 3.89 -16.81 27.09
CA LYS A 81 3.40 -17.07 28.45
C LYS A 81 1.86 -17.08 28.49
N THR A 82 1.24 -16.26 27.68
CA THR A 82 -0.22 -16.21 27.55
C THR A 82 -0.77 -17.54 27.04
N TYR A 83 -0.11 -18.15 26.04
CA TYR A 83 -0.48 -19.49 25.56
C TYR A 83 -0.38 -20.54 26.67
N GLN A 84 0.72 -20.60 27.39
CA GLN A 84 0.89 -21.55 28.51
C GLN A 84 -0.22 -21.44 29.54
N LYS A 85 -0.67 -20.22 29.84
CA LYS A 85 -1.77 -19.96 30.76
C LYS A 85 -3.11 -20.47 30.22
N GLN A 86 -3.47 -20.13 28.97
CA GLN A 86 -4.74 -20.52 28.35
C GLN A 86 -4.80 -22.03 28.12
N TYR A 87 -3.73 -22.62 27.64
CA TYR A 87 -3.63 -24.06 27.43
C TYR A 87 -3.87 -24.86 28.72
N ARG A 88 -3.18 -24.49 29.84
CA ARG A 88 -3.41 -25.12 31.14
C ARG A 88 -4.84 -24.95 31.64
N LYS A 89 -5.46 -23.81 31.41
CA LYS A 89 -6.86 -23.55 31.73
C LYS A 89 -7.79 -24.52 31.00
N HIS A 90 -7.59 -24.76 29.71
CA HIS A 90 -8.41 -25.68 28.94
C HIS A 90 -8.20 -27.13 29.37
N LEU A 91 -6.95 -27.56 29.63
CA LEU A 91 -6.65 -28.88 30.19
C LEU A 91 -7.33 -29.13 31.54
N SER A 92 -7.28 -28.14 32.45
CA SER A 92 -7.93 -28.24 33.77
C SER A 92 -9.46 -28.31 33.69
N SER A 93 -10.03 -27.94 32.57
CA SER A 93 -11.48 -28.07 32.25
C SER A 93 -11.84 -29.43 31.65
N GLY A 94 -10.92 -30.39 31.58
CA GLY A 94 -11.15 -31.75 31.09
C GLY A 94 -11.13 -31.85 29.54
N ILE A 95 -10.59 -30.86 28.84
CA ILE A 95 -10.46 -30.85 27.38
C ILE A 95 -9.20 -31.67 27.02
N ASP A 96 -9.26 -32.51 26.00
CA ASP A 96 -8.11 -33.27 25.51
C ASP A 96 -6.98 -32.35 25.01
N ASP A 97 -5.79 -32.88 24.95
CA ASP A 97 -4.55 -32.17 24.69
C ASP A 97 -4.58 -31.36 23.36
N THR A 98 -4.91 -32.04 22.26
CA THR A 98 -4.94 -31.46 20.93
C THR A 98 -5.96 -30.32 20.82
N LYS A 99 -7.15 -30.55 21.34
CA LYS A 99 -8.23 -29.57 21.32
C LYS A 99 -7.95 -28.40 22.26
N ALA A 100 -7.29 -28.62 23.39
CA ALA A 100 -6.85 -27.58 24.29
C ALA A 100 -5.82 -26.64 23.64
N GLU A 101 -4.88 -27.19 22.83
CA GLU A 101 -3.94 -26.38 22.03
C GLU A 101 -4.66 -25.49 21.02
N GLU A 102 -5.56 -26.05 20.22
CA GLU A 102 -6.32 -25.32 19.21
C GLU A 102 -7.16 -24.20 19.83
N LEU A 103 -7.88 -24.51 20.90
CA LEU A 103 -8.71 -23.54 21.61
C LEU A 103 -7.89 -22.42 22.23
N ALA A 104 -6.74 -22.73 22.82
CA ALA A 104 -5.86 -21.71 23.40
C ALA A 104 -5.33 -20.73 22.32
N VAL A 105 -4.90 -21.25 21.18
CA VAL A 105 -4.45 -20.41 20.07
C VAL A 105 -5.61 -19.57 19.52
N ALA A 106 -6.76 -20.18 19.25
CA ALA A 106 -7.95 -19.50 18.73
C ALA A 106 -8.43 -18.38 19.68
N GLU A 107 -8.50 -18.65 20.99
CA GLU A 107 -8.88 -17.65 21.99
C GLU A 107 -7.90 -16.49 22.04
N ILE A 108 -6.59 -16.74 21.95
CA ILE A 108 -5.54 -15.71 21.92
C ILE A 108 -5.69 -14.82 20.69
N ILE A 109 -5.90 -15.41 19.52
CA ILE A 109 -6.09 -14.67 18.26
C ILE A 109 -7.37 -13.84 18.32
N GLN A 110 -8.49 -14.45 18.67
CA GLN A 110 -9.80 -13.80 18.66
C GLN A 110 -9.87 -12.63 19.63
N LYS A 111 -9.34 -12.81 20.86
CA LYS A 111 -9.39 -11.80 21.94
C LYS A 111 -8.14 -10.93 22.01
N ARG A 112 -7.16 -11.13 21.12
CA ARG A 112 -5.88 -10.42 21.09
C ARG A 112 -5.19 -10.35 22.46
N LEU A 113 -4.99 -11.50 23.09
CA LEU A 113 -4.57 -11.64 24.48
C LEU A 113 -3.04 -11.50 24.72
N LEU A 114 -2.20 -11.47 23.66
CA LEU A 114 -0.76 -11.32 23.83
C LEU A 114 -0.41 -10.00 24.50
N LYS A 115 0.51 -10.08 25.45
CA LYS A 115 0.99 -8.93 26.23
C LYS A 115 2.31 -8.40 25.66
N LYS A 116 2.74 -7.23 26.11
CA LYS A 116 4.04 -6.64 25.76
C LYS A 116 5.23 -7.55 26.10
N HIS A 117 5.11 -8.40 27.13
CA HIS A 117 6.19 -9.26 27.65
C HIS A 117 5.75 -10.73 27.73
N GLU A 118 5.86 -11.45 26.63
CA GLU A 118 5.47 -12.86 26.51
C GLU A 118 6.61 -13.88 26.80
N GLY A 119 7.78 -13.37 27.21
CA GLY A 119 8.94 -14.20 27.59
C GLY A 119 10.02 -14.28 26.52
N LYS A 120 11.16 -14.90 26.92
CA LYS A 120 12.36 -14.97 26.04
C LYS A 120 12.13 -15.82 24.79
N GLN A 121 11.50 -16.99 24.93
CA GLN A 121 11.23 -17.91 23.82
C GLN A 121 10.35 -17.27 22.75
N PHE A 122 9.28 -16.59 23.14
CA PHE A 122 8.42 -15.83 22.22
C PHE A 122 9.20 -14.75 21.49
N LYS A 123 9.95 -13.92 22.23
CA LYS A 123 10.74 -12.83 21.66
C LYS A 123 11.79 -13.36 20.68
N SER A 124 12.50 -14.44 21.04
CA SER A 124 13.51 -15.07 20.17
C SER A 124 12.88 -15.61 18.88
N ALA A 125 11.74 -16.30 18.99
CA ALA A 125 11.03 -16.83 17.81
C ALA A 125 10.53 -15.71 16.88
N LEU A 126 9.94 -14.65 17.45
CA LEU A 126 9.46 -13.52 16.68
C LEU A 126 10.60 -12.77 15.98
N ASN A 127 11.73 -12.54 16.67
CA ASN A 127 12.91 -11.92 16.08
C ASN A 127 13.49 -12.76 14.93
N ALA A 128 13.67 -14.06 15.16
CA ALA A 128 14.16 -14.97 14.11
C ALA A 128 13.26 -14.97 12.87
N LYS A 129 11.93 -14.96 13.07
CA LYS A 129 10.96 -14.87 11.97
C LYS A 129 11.07 -13.53 11.24
N ASN A 130 11.21 -12.42 11.96
CA ASN A 130 11.42 -11.10 11.35
C ASN A 130 12.72 -11.07 10.53
N GLU A 131 13.85 -11.52 11.08
CA GLU A 131 15.13 -11.57 10.39
C GLU A 131 15.08 -12.42 9.11
N GLN A 132 14.36 -13.54 9.15
CA GLN A 132 14.21 -14.43 8.01
C GLN A 132 13.28 -13.87 6.94
N SER A 133 12.17 -13.25 7.35
CA SER A 133 11.05 -12.94 6.45
C SER A 133 10.99 -11.49 6.03
N CYS A 134 11.40 -10.52 6.87
CA CYS A 134 11.29 -9.10 6.54
C CYS A 134 12.39 -8.63 5.59
N MET A 135 12.00 -7.78 4.65
CA MET A 135 12.97 -7.05 3.83
C MET A 135 13.37 -5.73 4.50
N ASP A 136 14.52 -5.20 4.07
CA ASP A 136 14.89 -3.83 4.44
C ASP A 136 13.85 -2.82 3.96
N ILE A 137 13.45 -1.89 4.81
CA ILE A 137 12.37 -0.95 4.51
C ILE A 137 12.74 0.03 3.38
N ASN A 138 14.02 0.39 3.21
CA ASN A 138 14.44 1.25 2.13
C ASN A 138 14.37 0.50 0.80
N LEU A 139 14.71 -0.78 0.81
CA LEU A 139 14.54 -1.66 -0.35
C LEU A 139 13.05 -1.81 -0.70
N ALA A 140 12.19 -2.05 0.29
CA ALA A 140 10.75 -2.14 0.09
C ALA A 140 10.19 -0.86 -0.56
N ARG A 141 10.54 0.31 -0.03
CA ARG A 141 10.12 1.62 -0.55
C ARG A 141 10.69 1.97 -1.91
N ARG A 142 11.86 1.41 -2.27
CA ARG A 142 12.42 1.54 -3.61
C ARG A 142 11.66 0.69 -4.63
N LYS A 143 11.30 -0.53 -4.27
CA LYS A 143 10.52 -1.43 -5.12
C LYS A 143 9.06 -1.00 -5.25
N MET A 144 8.47 -0.47 -4.19
CA MET A 144 7.08 -0.02 -4.10
C MET A 144 7.03 1.46 -3.74
N VAL A 145 7.09 2.30 -4.77
CA VAL A 145 7.08 3.77 -4.61
C VAL A 145 5.68 4.31 -4.46
N MET A 146 5.54 5.50 -3.88
CA MET A 146 4.26 6.17 -3.70
C MET A 146 4.27 7.55 -4.33
N VAL A 147 3.23 7.83 -5.11
CA VAL A 147 2.87 9.14 -5.65
C VAL A 147 1.74 9.69 -4.81
N PHE A 148 1.94 10.87 -4.24
CA PHE A 148 1.04 11.50 -3.28
C PHE A 148 0.10 12.51 -3.95
N GLN A 149 -1.00 12.80 -3.28
CA GLN A 149 -1.94 13.85 -3.61
C GLN A 149 -1.28 15.25 -3.71
N HIS A 150 -0.34 15.56 -2.82
CA HIS A 150 0.38 16.84 -2.76
C HIS A 150 1.82 16.67 -3.29
N PHE A 151 2.02 16.37 -4.50
CA PHE A 151 3.27 16.29 -5.29
C PHE A 151 4.56 15.93 -4.51
N ASN A 152 4.78 16.49 -3.31
CA ASN A 152 5.91 16.29 -2.40
C ASN A 152 7.29 16.49 -3.06
N LEU A 153 7.40 17.43 -4.00
CA LEU A 153 8.67 17.82 -4.60
C LEU A 153 9.53 18.62 -3.61
N PHE A 154 10.84 18.45 -3.70
CA PHE A 154 11.79 19.27 -2.95
C PHE A 154 11.80 20.68 -3.52
N LYS A 155 11.21 21.63 -2.79
CA LYS A 155 11.02 23.02 -3.26
C LYS A 155 12.31 23.79 -3.48
N ASN A 156 13.38 23.39 -2.80
CA ASN A 156 14.73 23.99 -2.88
C ASN A 156 15.64 23.30 -3.91
N MET A 157 15.11 22.41 -4.73
CA MET A 157 15.81 21.71 -5.80
C MET A 157 15.13 21.99 -7.13
N THR A 158 15.90 22.07 -8.22
CA THR A 158 15.37 22.12 -9.58
C THR A 158 14.61 20.83 -9.90
N VAL A 159 13.83 20.83 -10.98
CA VAL A 159 13.17 19.63 -11.51
C VAL A 159 14.19 18.52 -11.78
N LEU A 160 15.27 18.83 -12.48
CA LEU A 160 16.32 17.85 -12.75
C LEU A 160 16.89 17.26 -11.45
N LYS A 161 17.17 18.10 -10.45
CA LYS A 161 17.71 17.62 -9.17
C LYS A 161 16.70 16.82 -8.38
N ASN A 162 15.39 17.13 -8.45
CA ASN A 162 14.33 16.30 -7.88
C ASN A 162 14.31 14.88 -8.46
N LEU A 163 14.58 14.74 -9.76
CA LEU A 163 14.66 13.44 -10.43
C LEU A 163 15.96 12.70 -10.08
N THR A 164 17.11 13.36 -10.19
CA THR A 164 18.41 12.70 -10.10
C THR A 164 18.91 12.45 -8.68
N TYR A 165 18.41 13.18 -7.68
CA TYR A 165 18.93 13.12 -6.32
C TYR A 165 18.88 11.72 -5.70
N ALA A 166 17.70 11.06 -5.73
CA ALA A 166 17.54 9.75 -5.09
C ALA A 166 18.37 8.64 -5.76
N PRO A 167 18.31 8.43 -7.09
CA PRO A 167 19.07 7.36 -7.72
C PRO A 167 20.59 7.52 -7.58
N VAL A 168 21.12 8.75 -7.62
CA VAL A 168 22.56 9.02 -7.39
C VAL A 168 22.93 8.79 -5.92
N LYS A 169 22.14 9.34 -4.98
CA LYS A 169 22.40 9.18 -3.54
C LYS A 169 22.36 7.73 -3.09
N LEU A 170 21.48 6.93 -3.67
CA LEU A 170 21.33 5.49 -3.42
C LEU A 170 22.34 4.65 -4.23
N LYS A 171 23.22 5.28 -5.01
CA LYS A 171 24.22 4.61 -5.88
C LYS A 171 23.59 3.61 -6.85
N LEU A 172 22.39 3.89 -7.35
CA LEU A 172 21.69 3.09 -8.37
C LEU A 172 22.13 3.49 -9.77
N LEU A 173 22.47 4.77 -9.96
CA LEU A 173 22.94 5.36 -11.21
C LEU A 173 24.10 6.30 -10.92
N THR A 174 25.00 6.46 -11.87
CA THR A 174 25.96 7.57 -11.90
C THR A 174 25.24 8.90 -12.13
N GLU A 175 25.89 10.03 -11.93
CA GLU A 175 25.28 11.34 -12.21
C GLU A 175 24.91 11.48 -13.69
N GLU A 176 25.77 11.02 -14.61
CA GLU A 176 25.56 11.08 -16.06
C GLU A 176 24.36 10.20 -16.48
N GLU A 177 24.29 8.95 -16.00
CA GLU A 177 23.16 8.05 -16.25
C GLU A 177 21.85 8.62 -15.70
N ALA A 178 21.87 9.20 -14.49
CA ALA A 178 20.71 9.79 -13.86
C ALA A 178 20.22 11.03 -14.65
N VAL A 179 21.10 11.88 -15.14
CA VAL A 179 20.74 13.03 -15.98
C VAL A 179 20.11 12.55 -17.29
N LYS A 180 20.77 11.63 -17.99
CA LYS A 180 20.23 11.06 -19.26
C LYS A 180 18.85 10.46 -19.08
N LYS A 181 18.67 9.67 -18.02
CA LYS A 181 17.35 9.08 -17.70
C LYS A 181 16.30 10.14 -17.34
N ALA A 182 16.71 11.15 -16.56
CA ALA A 182 15.82 12.24 -16.16
C ALA A 182 15.35 13.06 -17.39
N GLU A 183 16.24 13.36 -18.32
CA GLU A 183 15.90 14.07 -19.56
C GLU A 183 14.93 13.25 -20.42
N ALA A 184 15.15 11.95 -20.59
CA ALA A 184 14.22 11.07 -21.30
C ALA A 184 12.82 11.01 -20.61
N LEU A 185 12.77 11.01 -19.28
CA LEU A 185 11.50 11.07 -18.56
C LEU A 185 10.82 12.44 -18.68
N LEU A 186 11.59 13.52 -18.72
CA LEU A 186 11.04 14.87 -18.94
C LEU A 186 10.43 15.02 -20.34
N GLU A 187 11.08 14.47 -21.37
CA GLU A 187 10.50 14.35 -22.71
C GLU A 187 9.18 13.60 -22.67
N ARG A 188 9.18 12.42 -22.04
CA ARG A 188 7.99 11.56 -21.95
C ARG A 188 6.81 12.25 -21.26
N ILE A 189 7.04 13.05 -20.23
CA ILE A 189 5.98 13.79 -19.52
C ILE A 189 5.68 15.17 -20.14
N GLY A 190 6.26 15.49 -21.30
CA GLY A 190 6.04 16.75 -22.02
C GLY A 190 6.61 18.00 -21.33
N LEU A 191 7.71 17.86 -20.60
CA LEU A 191 8.33 18.96 -19.83
C LEU A 191 9.86 19.08 -20.05
N PRO A 192 10.39 18.92 -21.29
CA PRO A 192 11.83 18.94 -21.54
C PRO A 192 12.49 20.27 -21.17
N ASP A 193 11.79 21.39 -21.39
CA ASP A 193 12.29 22.74 -21.13
C ASP A 193 12.31 23.11 -19.65
N LYS A 194 11.66 22.31 -18.78
CA LYS A 194 11.47 22.59 -17.36
C LYS A 194 12.58 22.04 -16.45
N LYS A 195 13.62 21.42 -17.00
CA LYS A 195 14.66 20.73 -16.20
C LYS A 195 15.36 21.62 -15.18
N ASN A 196 15.54 22.92 -15.48
CA ASN A 196 16.21 23.88 -14.62
C ASN A 196 15.24 24.69 -13.76
N ASP A 197 13.95 24.54 -13.97
CA ASP A 197 12.92 25.23 -13.19
C ASP A 197 12.81 24.66 -11.78
N TYR A 198 12.32 25.49 -10.86
CA TYR A 198 11.96 25.04 -9.50
C TYR A 198 10.48 24.68 -9.42
N PRO A 199 10.07 23.79 -8.50
CA PRO A 199 8.67 23.38 -8.37
C PRO A 199 7.67 24.53 -8.24
N ILE A 200 8.08 25.65 -7.62
CA ILE A 200 7.22 26.81 -7.40
C ILE A 200 6.79 27.51 -8.73
N SER A 201 7.56 27.37 -9.80
CA SER A 201 7.23 27.94 -11.11
C SER A 201 6.35 27.04 -11.98
N LEU A 202 6.07 25.81 -11.51
CA LEU A 202 5.28 24.81 -12.24
C LEU A 202 3.80 24.86 -11.84
N SER A 203 2.90 24.60 -12.81
CA SER A 203 1.49 24.34 -12.50
C SER A 203 1.33 23.07 -11.66
N GLY A 204 0.17 22.90 -11.01
CA GLY A 204 -0.12 21.68 -10.23
C GLY A 204 0.02 20.40 -11.05
N GLY A 205 -0.52 20.37 -12.27
CA GLY A 205 -0.40 19.23 -13.18
C GLY A 205 1.04 18.95 -13.61
N GLN A 206 1.84 19.99 -13.86
CA GLN A 206 3.27 19.86 -14.13
C GLN A 206 4.02 19.28 -12.92
N GLN A 207 3.75 19.79 -11.71
CA GLN A 207 4.34 19.27 -10.48
C GLN A 207 3.99 17.79 -10.28
N GLN A 208 2.76 17.40 -10.54
CA GLN A 208 2.33 15.99 -10.41
C GLN A 208 3.01 15.09 -11.46
N ARG A 209 3.12 15.53 -12.70
CA ARG A 209 3.86 14.77 -13.73
C ARG A 209 5.34 14.61 -13.37
N VAL A 210 5.98 15.64 -12.82
CA VAL A 210 7.36 15.56 -12.30
C VAL A 210 7.43 14.59 -11.10
N ALA A 211 6.45 14.57 -10.20
CA ALA A 211 6.40 13.64 -9.08
C ALA A 211 6.26 12.18 -9.56
N ILE A 212 5.47 11.93 -10.59
CA ILE A 212 5.37 10.63 -11.25
C ILE A 212 6.70 10.25 -11.90
N ALA A 213 7.32 11.14 -12.69
CA ALA A 213 8.62 10.90 -13.30
C ALA A 213 9.69 10.59 -12.26
N ARG A 214 9.70 11.31 -11.13
CA ARG A 214 10.62 11.05 -10.01
C ARG A 214 10.45 9.64 -9.45
N SER A 215 9.23 9.15 -9.36
CA SER A 215 8.95 7.77 -8.91
C SER A 215 9.55 6.72 -9.85
N LEU A 216 9.58 6.99 -11.16
CA LEU A 216 10.13 6.10 -12.19
C LEU A 216 11.66 6.07 -12.22
N MET A 217 12.34 7.06 -11.64
CA MET A 217 13.80 7.13 -11.63
C MET A 217 14.48 5.95 -10.96
N VAL A 218 13.84 5.32 -9.99
CA VAL A 218 14.37 4.18 -9.22
C VAL A 218 13.96 2.81 -9.77
N ASN A 219 13.32 2.74 -10.95
CA ASN A 219 12.79 1.52 -11.56
C ASN A 219 11.93 0.69 -10.58
N PRO A 220 10.81 1.23 -10.12
CA PRO A 220 9.96 0.53 -9.16
C PRO A 220 9.28 -0.68 -9.80
N GLU A 221 9.01 -1.71 -8.99
CA GLU A 221 8.19 -2.86 -9.37
C GLU A 221 6.69 -2.57 -9.23
N VAL A 222 6.36 -1.64 -8.31
CA VAL A 222 4.98 -1.22 -8.00
C VAL A 222 4.93 0.28 -7.80
N ILE A 223 3.86 0.91 -8.31
CA ILE A 223 3.54 2.31 -8.00
C ILE A 223 2.20 2.37 -7.26
N LEU A 224 2.21 3.03 -6.10
CA LEU A 224 1.02 3.34 -5.32
C LEU A 224 0.62 4.79 -5.58
N PHE A 225 -0.58 5.03 -6.10
CA PHE A 225 -1.12 6.36 -6.35
C PHE A 225 -2.18 6.72 -5.31
N ASP A 226 -1.92 7.73 -4.49
CA ASP A 226 -2.86 8.24 -3.48
C ASP A 226 -3.53 9.51 -3.99
N GLU A 227 -4.67 9.37 -4.66
CA GLU A 227 -5.48 10.46 -5.25
C GLU A 227 -4.64 11.44 -6.10
N PRO A 228 -3.99 11.01 -7.18
CA PRO A 228 -3.00 11.80 -7.90
C PRO A 228 -3.55 13.05 -8.59
N THR A 229 -4.87 13.22 -8.66
CA THR A 229 -5.54 14.33 -9.35
C THR A 229 -6.33 15.26 -8.43
N SER A 230 -6.54 14.91 -7.16
CA SER A 230 -7.46 15.62 -6.27
C SER A 230 -7.02 17.05 -5.90
N ALA A 231 -5.73 17.38 -6.09
CA ALA A 231 -5.19 18.73 -5.86
C ALA A 231 -5.04 19.54 -7.16
N LEU A 232 -5.63 19.09 -8.28
CA LEU A 232 -5.51 19.69 -9.60
C LEU A 232 -6.79 20.37 -10.02
N ASP A 233 -6.65 21.38 -10.88
CA ASP A 233 -7.79 21.92 -11.61
C ASP A 233 -8.26 20.93 -12.71
N PRO A 234 -9.54 20.99 -13.11
CA PRO A 234 -10.12 20.02 -14.06
C PRO A 234 -9.39 19.91 -15.40
N ILE A 235 -8.74 20.99 -15.87
CA ILE A 235 -8.02 21.00 -17.15
C ILE A 235 -6.78 20.12 -17.05
N MET A 236 -6.08 20.17 -15.93
CA MET A 236 -4.83 19.42 -15.70
C MET A 236 -5.04 17.95 -15.34
N VAL A 237 -6.24 17.59 -14.88
CA VAL A 237 -6.58 16.20 -14.52
C VAL A 237 -6.35 15.25 -15.69
N GLY A 238 -6.82 15.61 -16.89
CA GLY A 238 -6.70 14.76 -18.08
C GLY A 238 -5.25 14.42 -18.44
N GLU A 239 -4.32 15.37 -18.34
CA GLU A 239 -2.90 15.15 -18.66
C GLU A 239 -2.24 14.13 -17.71
N VAL A 240 -2.55 14.23 -16.40
CA VAL A 240 -2.03 13.31 -15.38
C VAL A 240 -2.63 11.91 -15.55
N LEU A 241 -3.94 11.82 -15.79
CA LEU A 241 -4.60 10.53 -16.00
C LEU A 241 -4.11 9.83 -17.28
N ASN A 242 -3.85 10.57 -18.35
CA ASN A 242 -3.27 10.02 -19.59
C ASN A 242 -1.87 9.45 -19.33
N LEU A 243 -1.02 10.15 -18.59
CA LEU A 243 0.29 9.62 -18.21
C LEU A 243 0.16 8.32 -17.39
N VAL A 244 -0.78 8.24 -16.44
CA VAL A 244 -1.01 7.01 -15.67
C VAL A 244 -1.52 5.87 -16.56
N LYS A 245 -2.39 6.16 -17.58
CA LYS A 245 -2.83 5.17 -18.58
C LYS A 245 -1.66 4.63 -19.43
N GLU A 246 -0.74 5.50 -19.86
CA GLU A 246 0.47 5.09 -20.56
C GLU A 246 1.33 4.15 -19.74
N LEU A 247 1.57 4.50 -18.46
CA LEU A 247 2.31 3.65 -17.53
C LEU A 247 1.62 2.30 -17.28
N ALA A 248 0.28 2.29 -17.26
CA ALA A 248 -0.52 1.08 -17.16
C ALA A 248 -0.33 0.17 -18.38
N SER A 249 -0.23 0.77 -19.59
CA SER A 249 0.01 0.05 -20.85
C SER A 249 1.42 -0.54 -20.93
N ASP A 250 2.40 0.05 -20.23
CA ASP A 250 3.77 -0.49 -20.10
C ASP A 250 3.82 -1.76 -19.19
N GLY A 251 2.70 -2.18 -18.61
CA GLY A 251 2.61 -3.37 -17.76
C GLY A 251 3.09 -3.16 -16.32
N LEU A 252 3.21 -1.92 -15.86
CA LEU A 252 3.55 -1.62 -14.47
C LEU A 252 2.45 -2.08 -13.51
N THR A 253 2.85 -2.69 -12.40
CA THR A 253 1.93 -3.03 -11.31
C THR A 253 1.53 -1.76 -10.56
N MET A 254 0.24 -1.53 -10.38
CA MET A 254 -0.27 -0.31 -9.76
C MET A 254 -1.37 -0.59 -8.74
N VAL A 255 -1.35 0.19 -7.66
CA VAL A 255 -2.51 0.32 -6.77
C VAL A 255 -2.89 1.80 -6.71
N ILE A 256 -4.09 2.12 -7.14
CA ILE A 256 -4.53 3.49 -7.38
C ILE A 256 -5.76 3.78 -6.50
N VAL A 257 -5.68 4.80 -5.67
CA VAL A 257 -6.85 5.42 -5.03
C VAL A 257 -7.25 6.61 -5.86
N THR A 258 -8.50 6.66 -6.32
CA THR A 258 -9.01 7.77 -7.12
C THR A 258 -10.52 7.97 -6.91
N HIS A 259 -11.00 9.18 -7.24
CA HIS A 259 -12.42 9.52 -7.37
C HIS A 259 -12.87 9.64 -8.83
N GLU A 260 -11.96 9.47 -9.78
CA GLU A 260 -12.21 9.54 -11.22
C GLU A 260 -12.78 8.22 -11.75
N MET A 261 -14.10 8.03 -11.71
CA MET A 261 -14.75 6.75 -12.03
C MET A 261 -14.57 6.35 -13.49
N GLY A 262 -14.61 7.30 -14.43
CA GLY A 262 -14.36 7.05 -15.85
C GLY A 262 -12.96 6.51 -16.09
N PHE A 263 -11.94 7.13 -15.48
CA PHE A 263 -10.57 6.66 -15.53
C PHE A 263 -10.42 5.27 -14.86
N ALA A 264 -11.04 5.09 -13.69
CA ALA A 264 -11.00 3.81 -12.97
C ALA A 264 -11.53 2.66 -13.84
N ARG A 265 -12.64 2.88 -14.55
CA ARG A 265 -13.26 1.89 -15.45
C ARG A 265 -12.34 1.49 -16.61
N GLU A 266 -11.57 2.45 -17.15
CA GLU A 266 -10.68 2.20 -18.28
C GLU A 266 -9.37 1.53 -17.87
N VAL A 267 -8.77 1.95 -16.75
CA VAL A 267 -7.41 1.54 -16.40
C VAL A 267 -7.35 0.29 -15.54
N ALA A 268 -8.36 0.05 -14.72
CA ALA A 268 -8.34 -1.05 -13.76
C ALA A 268 -8.38 -2.42 -14.44
N SER A 269 -7.63 -3.38 -13.90
CA SER A 269 -7.86 -4.82 -14.11
C SER A 269 -8.72 -5.40 -12.98
N LYS A 270 -8.69 -4.76 -11.79
CA LYS A 270 -9.48 -5.11 -10.61
C LYS A 270 -9.92 -3.84 -9.88
N MET A 271 -11.19 -3.78 -9.54
CA MET A 271 -11.78 -2.77 -8.69
C MET A 271 -11.94 -3.28 -7.26
N VAL A 272 -11.73 -2.42 -6.29
CA VAL A 272 -11.91 -2.71 -4.86
C VAL A 272 -12.70 -1.58 -4.22
N PHE A 273 -13.85 -1.91 -3.64
CA PHE A 273 -14.66 -0.97 -2.87
C PHE A 273 -14.37 -1.10 -1.39
N ILE A 274 -13.88 -0.02 -0.78
CA ILE A 274 -13.59 0.04 0.66
C ILE A 274 -14.57 1.00 1.33
N SER A 275 -15.28 0.51 2.33
CA SER A 275 -16.14 1.30 3.21
C SER A 275 -15.93 0.90 4.66
N ASP A 276 -16.00 1.84 5.58
CA ASP A 276 -15.82 1.64 7.03
C ASP A 276 -14.60 0.75 7.40
N GLY A 277 -13.48 0.93 6.67
CA GLY A 277 -12.24 0.20 6.92
C GLY A 277 -12.23 -1.27 6.50
N ARG A 278 -13.18 -1.71 5.69
CA ARG A 278 -13.30 -3.08 5.16
C ARG A 278 -13.40 -3.07 3.65
N ILE A 279 -12.90 -4.11 3.01
CA ILE A 279 -13.25 -4.39 1.61
C ILE A 279 -14.66 -4.97 1.61
N ILE A 280 -15.58 -4.27 0.96
CA ILE A 280 -16.98 -4.66 0.82
C ILE A 280 -17.17 -5.50 -0.44
N GLU A 281 -16.55 -5.07 -1.54
CA GLU A 281 -16.63 -5.76 -2.82
C GLU A 281 -15.35 -5.63 -3.61
N SER A 282 -14.99 -6.67 -4.36
CA SER A 282 -13.89 -6.65 -5.31
C SER A 282 -14.29 -7.44 -6.55
N ALA A 283 -14.16 -6.82 -7.74
CA ALA A 283 -14.56 -7.42 -9.01
C ALA A 283 -13.78 -6.81 -10.18
N PRO A 284 -13.79 -7.44 -11.37
CA PRO A 284 -13.37 -6.79 -12.61
C PRO A 284 -14.22 -5.54 -12.89
N PRO A 285 -13.70 -4.53 -13.64
CA PRO A 285 -14.40 -3.25 -13.85
C PRO A 285 -15.82 -3.42 -14.43
N ALA A 286 -16.00 -4.26 -15.43
CA ALA A 286 -17.32 -4.46 -16.03
C ALA A 286 -18.36 -4.96 -15.00
N GLU A 287 -18.00 -5.97 -14.22
CA GLU A 287 -18.88 -6.51 -13.17
C GLU A 287 -19.13 -5.46 -12.07
N PHE A 288 -18.08 -4.76 -11.65
CA PHE A 288 -18.14 -3.75 -10.61
C PHE A 288 -19.09 -2.59 -10.92
N PHE A 289 -19.05 -2.08 -12.16
CA PHE A 289 -19.87 -0.94 -12.56
C PHE A 289 -21.25 -1.32 -13.08
N ASP A 290 -21.36 -2.44 -13.82
CA ASP A 290 -22.59 -2.79 -14.52
C ASP A 290 -23.48 -3.78 -13.71
N SER A 291 -22.89 -4.50 -12.75
CA SER A 291 -23.58 -5.51 -11.96
C SER A 291 -23.08 -5.57 -10.51
N PRO A 292 -23.08 -4.44 -9.77
CA PRO A 292 -22.64 -4.41 -8.38
C PRO A 292 -23.50 -5.32 -7.50
N LYS A 293 -22.86 -6.11 -6.63
CA LYS A 293 -23.53 -7.14 -5.80
C LYS A 293 -24.04 -6.60 -4.49
N THR A 294 -23.28 -5.70 -3.84
CA THR A 294 -23.59 -5.18 -2.52
C THR A 294 -24.43 -3.91 -2.61
N GLU A 295 -25.37 -3.72 -1.69
CA GLU A 295 -26.21 -2.51 -1.64
C GLU A 295 -25.36 -1.25 -1.38
N GLU A 296 -24.32 -1.38 -0.54
CA GLU A 296 -23.40 -0.27 -0.26
C GLU A 296 -22.69 0.21 -1.52
N LEU A 297 -22.26 -0.69 -2.41
CA LEU A 297 -21.63 -0.33 -3.67
C LEU A 297 -22.63 0.31 -4.64
N LYS A 298 -23.85 -0.24 -4.75
CA LYS A 298 -24.93 0.34 -5.59
C LYS A 298 -25.23 1.78 -5.16
N GLU A 299 -25.39 2.00 -3.85
CA GLU A 299 -25.65 3.33 -3.30
C GLU A 299 -24.47 4.28 -3.57
N PHE A 300 -23.24 3.82 -3.42
CA PHE A 300 -22.06 4.62 -3.72
C PHE A 300 -22.00 5.01 -5.20
N LEU A 301 -22.17 4.05 -6.11
CA LEU A 301 -22.13 4.31 -7.56
C LEU A 301 -23.22 5.27 -8.00
N SER A 302 -24.45 5.16 -7.48
CA SER A 302 -25.55 6.06 -7.81
C SER A 302 -25.32 7.52 -7.40
N LYS A 303 -24.35 7.79 -6.51
CA LYS A 303 -23.99 9.15 -6.07
C LYS A 303 -22.82 9.73 -6.83
N VAL A 304 -22.00 8.90 -7.49
CA VAL A 304 -20.75 9.34 -8.12
C VAL A 304 -20.73 9.19 -9.64
N LEU A 305 -21.69 8.48 -10.22
CA LEU A 305 -21.97 8.37 -11.65
C LEU A 305 -23.17 9.25 -12.03
#